data_237459dd9558f0928d9a0214aec30f7a
#
_entry.id   237459dd9558f0928d9a0214aec30f7a
#
_cell.length_a   1.000
_cell.length_b   1.000
_cell.length_c   1.000
_cell.angle_alpha   90.00
_cell.angle_beta   90.00
_cell.angle_gamma   90.00
#
_symmetry.space_group_name_H-M   'P 1'
#
loop_
_entity.id
_entity.type
_entity.pdbx_description
1 polymer ?
#
loop_
_entity_poly.entity_id
_entity_poly.type
_entity_poly.pdbx_seq_one_letter_code
_entity_poly.pdbx_strand_id
1 'polypeptide(L)'
;MTDAQQNAQNFDALLVLSFGGPEGNEEVVPFLENVTRGRGIPRERLEVVGEHYYHFGGVSPLNALNREIIDHVEGELKKRGPNLPVYFGNRTWHPFASETAEKMSQDGVRKLSLIHI
;
A
#
# COMPACT_ATOMS: atom_id res chain seq x y z
N MET A 1 -17.64 -16.91 20.83
CA MET A 1 -16.98 -16.34 19.67
C MET A 1 -17.96 -16.16 18.54
N THR A 2 -17.99 -14.99 17.87
CA THR A 2 -18.86 -14.77 16.72
C THR A 2 -18.30 -15.48 15.48
N ASP A 3 -19.16 -15.69 14.46
CA ASP A 3 -18.72 -16.29 13.19
C ASP A 3 -17.63 -15.44 12.53
N ALA A 4 -17.72 -14.11 12.61
CA ALA A 4 -16.72 -13.20 12.07
C ALA A 4 -15.36 -13.38 12.77
N GLN A 5 -15.35 -13.56 14.09
CA GLN A 5 -14.12 -13.79 14.84
C GLN A 5 -13.52 -15.15 14.52
N GLN A 6 -14.34 -16.19 14.35
CA GLN A 6 -13.88 -17.51 13.96
C GLN A 6 -13.28 -17.50 12.55
N ASN A 7 -13.92 -16.81 11.61
CA ASN A 7 -13.42 -16.67 10.24
C ASN A 7 -12.09 -15.91 10.20
N ALA A 8 -11.98 -14.82 10.98
CA ALA A 8 -10.77 -14.01 11.03
C ALA A 8 -9.59 -14.77 11.66
N GLN A 9 -9.84 -15.70 12.59
CA GLN A 9 -8.80 -16.54 13.19
C GLN A 9 -8.16 -17.53 12.21
N ASN A 10 -8.81 -17.77 11.06
CA ASN A 10 -8.24 -18.63 10.03
C ASN A 10 -7.16 -17.91 9.21
N PHE A 11 -6.96 -16.64 9.43
CA PHE A 11 -5.96 -15.84 8.72
C PHE A 11 -4.76 -15.55 9.62
N ASP A 12 -3.58 -15.46 9.01
CA ASP A 12 -2.34 -15.16 9.73
C ASP A 12 -2.04 -13.66 9.73
N ALA A 13 -2.60 -12.93 8.78
CA ALA A 13 -2.32 -11.50 8.60
C ALA A 13 -3.39 -10.82 7.77
N LEU A 14 -3.42 -9.50 7.87
CA LEU A 14 -4.23 -8.63 7.02
C LEU A 14 -3.29 -7.81 6.13
N LEU A 15 -3.54 -7.79 4.82
CA LEU A 15 -2.79 -6.98 3.88
C LEU A 15 -3.68 -5.88 3.32
N VAL A 16 -3.25 -4.63 3.50
CA VAL A 16 -3.87 -3.48 2.82
C VAL A 16 -3.09 -3.24 1.54
N LEU A 17 -3.74 -3.42 0.40
CA LEU A 17 -3.15 -3.27 -0.92
C LEU A 17 -3.73 -2.04 -1.60
N SER A 18 -2.87 -1.11 -1.97
CA SER A 18 -3.28 0.13 -2.61
C SER A 18 -2.48 0.38 -3.89
N PHE A 19 -2.65 1.56 -4.47
CA PHE A 19 -1.98 1.93 -5.72
C PHE A 19 -0.55 2.39 -5.48
N GLY A 20 -0.36 3.31 -4.55
CA GLY A 20 0.93 3.95 -4.27
C GLY A 20 1.00 5.36 -4.80
N GLY A 21 2.01 6.09 -4.35
CA GLY A 21 2.26 7.46 -4.78
C GLY A 21 3.61 7.95 -4.32
N PRO A 22 4.15 8.99 -4.97
CA PRO A 22 5.46 9.52 -4.59
C PRO A 22 5.40 10.22 -3.23
N GLU A 23 6.51 10.19 -2.51
CA GLU A 23 6.63 10.84 -1.20
C GLU A 23 7.69 11.94 -1.19
N GLY A 24 8.10 12.42 -2.36
CA GLY A 24 9.04 13.51 -2.53
C GLY A 24 9.24 13.86 -3.99
N ASN A 25 9.80 15.03 -4.27
CA ASN A 25 10.00 15.52 -5.65
C ASN A 25 10.84 14.54 -6.49
N GLU A 26 11.86 13.95 -5.89
CA GLU A 26 12.76 13.02 -6.58
C GLU A 26 12.09 11.70 -6.94
N GLU A 27 10.95 11.38 -6.36
CA GLU A 27 10.20 10.16 -6.65
C GLU A 27 9.18 10.32 -7.75
N VAL A 28 8.80 11.57 -8.10
CA VAL A 28 7.68 11.84 -9.00
C VAL A 28 7.87 11.23 -10.38
N VAL A 29 8.95 11.56 -11.08
CA VAL A 29 9.19 11.04 -12.44
C VAL A 29 9.42 9.53 -12.42
N PRO A 30 10.25 8.96 -11.54
CA PRO A 30 10.37 7.50 -11.45
C PRO A 30 9.05 6.79 -11.17
N PHE A 31 8.19 7.36 -10.33
CA PHE A 31 6.85 6.84 -10.08
C PHE A 31 6.02 6.84 -11.35
N LEU A 32 5.99 7.97 -12.07
CA LEU A 32 5.23 8.09 -13.31
C LEU A 32 5.76 7.15 -14.39
N GLU A 33 7.07 6.97 -14.49
CA GLU A 33 7.68 6.02 -15.41
C GLU A 33 7.21 4.59 -15.09
N ASN A 34 7.13 4.25 -13.81
CA ASN A 34 6.69 2.92 -13.41
C ASN A 34 5.21 2.70 -13.73
N VAL A 35 4.37 3.69 -13.45
CA VAL A 35 2.91 3.61 -13.71
C VAL A 35 2.62 3.46 -15.19
N THR A 36 3.38 4.14 -16.03
CA THR A 36 3.16 4.19 -17.48
C THR A 36 4.01 3.21 -18.28
N ARG A 37 4.70 2.31 -17.60
CA ARG A 37 5.58 1.33 -18.25
C ARG A 37 4.81 0.54 -19.30
N GLY A 38 5.40 0.47 -20.51
CA GLY A 38 4.81 -0.25 -21.63
C GLY A 38 3.77 0.52 -22.42
N ARG A 39 3.45 1.76 -22.03
CA ARG A 39 2.46 2.59 -22.72
C ARG A 39 3.06 3.51 -23.77
N GLY A 40 4.40 3.57 -23.85
CA GLY A 40 5.08 4.41 -24.84
C GLY A 40 4.94 5.90 -24.62
N ILE A 41 4.72 6.35 -23.39
CA ILE A 41 4.56 7.76 -23.07
C ILE A 41 5.94 8.43 -22.97
N PRO A 42 6.20 9.53 -23.76
CA PRO A 42 7.49 10.21 -23.71
C PRO A 42 7.78 10.83 -22.35
N ARG A 43 9.08 10.88 -22.00
CA ARG A 43 9.52 11.46 -20.73
C ARG A 43 9.08 12.91 -20.56
N GLU A 44 9.08 13.69 -21.65
CA GLU A 44 8.63 15.09 -21.61
C GLU A 44 7.18 15.20 -21.12
N ARG A 45 6.34 14.26 -21.51
CA ARG A 45 4.95 14.23 -21.06
C ARG A 45 4.87 13.92 -19.58
N LEU A 46 5.71 12.99 -19.10
CA LEU A 46 5.78 12.65 -17.69
C LEU A 46 6.24 13.83 -16.85
N GLU A 47 7.18 14.62 -17.36
CA GLU A 47 7.65 15.82 -16.66
C GLU A 47 6.55 16.87 -16.54
N VAL A 48 5.74 17.04 -17.60
CA VAL A 48 4.58 17.93 -17.56
C VAL A 48 3.56 17.48 -16.51
N VAL A 49 3.25 16.21 -16.50
CA VAL A 49 2.34 15.64 -15.47
C VAL A 49 2.96 15.80 -14.08
N GLY A 50 4.28 15.61 -13.97
CA GLY A 50 5.02 15.76 -12.73
C GLY A 50 4.90 17.15 -12.11
N GLU A 51 4.71 18.19 -12.93
CA GLU A 51 4.54 19.57 -12.42
C GLU A 51 3.36 19.68 -11.45
N HIS A 52 2.30 18.91 -11.68
CA HIS A 52 1.16 18.89 -10.77
C HIS A 52 1.57 18.36 -9.40
N TYR A 53 2.42 17.33 -9.39
CA TYR A 53 2.94 16.79 -8.12
C TYR A 53 3.88 17.76 -7.44
N TYR A 54 4.77 18.41 -8.19
CA TYR A 54 5.73 19.37 -7.62
C TYR A 54 5.04 20.55 -6.96
N HIS A 55 3.89 20.95 -7.49
CA HIS A 55 3.09 22.03 -6.92
C HIS A 55 2.68 21.71 -5.48
N PHE A 56 2.55 20.45 -5.14
CA PHE A 56 2.20 19.97 -3.79
C PHE A 56 3.41 19.33 -3.08
N GLY A 57 4.63 19.70 -3.44
CA GLY A 57 5.84 19.19 -2.81
C GLY A 57 6.26 17.79 -3.26
N GLY A 58 5.68 17.28 -4.34
CA GLY A 58 6.00 15.97 -4.86
C GLY A 58 5.42 14.82 -4.05
N VAL A 59 4.49 15.10 -3.14
CA VAL A 59 3.91 14.10 -2.24
C VAL A 59 2.46 13.84 -2.60
N SER A 60 2.15 12.56 -2.86
CA SER A 60 0.75 12.13 -2.92
C SER A 60 0.26 11.85 -1.50
N PRO A 61 -0.96 12.29 -1.14
CA PRO A 61 -1.49 12.00 0.20
C PRO A 61 -1.90 10.53 0.38
N LEU A 62 -1.88 9.73 -0.67
CA LEU A 62 -2.43 8.37 -0.64
C LEU A 62 -1.76 7.46 0.39
N ASN A 63 -0.42 7.44 0.42
CA ASN A 63 0.29 6.58 1.37
C ASN A 63 0.02 7.00 2.83
N ALA A 64 0.02 8.30 3.10
CA ALA A 64 -0.27 8.81 4.44
C ALA A 64 -1.69 8.46 4.89
N LEU A 65 -2.67 8.61 3.99
CA LEU A 65 -4.05 8.25 4.27
C LEU A 65 -4.19 6.74 4.52
N ASN A 66 -3.50 5.92 3.75
CA ASN A 66 -3.52 4.46 3.95
C ASN A 66 -2.89 4.05 5.27
N ARG A 67 -1.79 4.69 5.68
CA ARG A 67 -1.17 4.43 6.98
C ARG A 67 -2.10 4.82 8.13
N GLU A 68 -2.85 5.90 7.97
CA GLU A 68 -3.86 6.32 8.94
C GLU A 68 -4.98 5.30 9.06
N ILE A 69 -5.46 4.77 7.91
CA ILE A 69 -6.45 3.69 7.90
C ILE A 69 -5.90 2.46 8.63
N ILE A 70 -4.65 2.10 8.36
CA ILE A 70 -4.00 0.95 8.99
C ILE A 70 -3.93 1.13 10.51
N ASP A 71 -3.56 2.31 10.98
CA ASP A 71 -3.50 2.60 12.42
C ASP A 71 -4.87 2.39 13.08
N HIS A 72 -5.94 2.85 12.44
CA HIS A 72 -7.29 2.65 12.93
C HIS A 72 -7.69 1.16 12.93
N VAL A 73 -7.36 0.44 11.87
CA VAL A 73 -7.64 -1.00 11.76
C VAL A 73 -6.89 -1.78 12.86
N GLU A 74 -5.61 -1.47 13.05
CA GLU A 74 -4.82 -2.10 14.11
C GLU A 74 -5.41 -1.84 15.49
N GLY A 75 -5.88 -0.61 15.74
CA GLY A 75 -6.54 -0.25 16.98
C GLY A 75 -7.81 -1.05 17.22
N GLU A 76 -8.63 -1.22 16.19
CA GLU A 76 -9.86 -2.00 16.28
C GLU A 76 -9.59 -3.49 16.48
N LEU A 77 -8.58 -4.03 15.80
CA LEU A 77 -8.19 -5.43 15.98
C LEU A 77 -7.74 -5.71 17.41
N LYS A 78 -7.01 -4.77 18.03
CA LYS A 78 -6.60 -4.91 19.42
C LYS A 78 -7.78 -4.93 20.39
N LYS A 79 -8.83 -4.16 20.10
CA LYS A 79 -10.02 -4.06 20.95
C LYS A 79 -10.95 -5.26 20.79
N ARG A 80 -11.12 -5.73 19.56
CA ARG A 80 -12.14 -6.71 19.21
C ARG A 80 -11.58 -8.08 18.89
N GLY A 81 -10.23 -8.16 18.66
CA GLY A 81 -9.61 -9.40 18.19
C GLY A 81 -10.19 -9.86 16.85
N PRO A 82 -9.54 -10.80 16.17
CA PRO A 82 -8.27 -11.43 16.54
C PRO A 82 -7.09 -10.48 16.39
N ASN A 83 -6.00 -10.80 17.05
CA ASN A 83 -4.78 -10.00 16.96
C ASN A 83 -3.99 -10.40 15.71
N LEU A 84 -4.31 -9.76 14.59
CA LEU A 84 -3.63 -10.01 13.32
C LEU A 84 -2.66 -8.88 13.01
N PRO A 85 -1.44 -9.19 12.55
CA PRO A 85 -0.56 -8.16 12.04
C PRO A 85 -1.12 -7.59 10.73
N VAL A 86 -0.95 -6.28 10.53
CA VAL A 86 -1.43 -5.59 9.34
C VAL A 86 -0.21 -5.19 8.51
N TYR A 87 -0.20 -5.60 7.26
CA TYR A 87 0.84 -5.27 6.29
C TYR A 87 0.31 -4.29 5.26
N PHE A 88 1.21 -3.51 4.70
CA PHE A 88 0.89 -2.51 3.68
C PHE A 88 1.76 -2.74 2.45
N GLY A 89 1.13 -2.75 1.28
CA GLY A 89 1.83 -2.85 0.02
C GLY A 89 1.10 -2.10 -1.07
N ASN A 90 1.85 -1.63 -2.07
CA ASN A 90 1.31 -0.91 -3.21
C ASN A 90 1.65 -1.62 -4.51
N ARG A 91 0.81 -1.41 -5.53
CA ARG A 91 0.99 -2.02 -6.83
C ARG A 91 2.03 -1.30 -7.68
N THR A 92 2.12 0.02 -7.56
CA THR A 92 2.90 0.84 -8.50
C THR A 92 4.06 1.61 -7.89
N TRP A 93 4.20 1.63 -6.57
CA TRP A 93 5.28 2.33 -5.90
C TRP A 93 5.58 1.72 -4.53
N HIS A 94 6.63 2.22 -3.88
CA HIS A 94 7.06 1.74 -2.56
C HIS A 94 6.03 2.03 -1.46
N PRO A 95 5.85 1.13 -0.51
CA PRO A 95 6.38 -0.22 -0.51
C PRO A 95 5.64 -1.10 -1.53
N PHE A 96 6.39 -1.72 -2.43
CA PHE A 96 5.78 -2.58 -3.45
C PHE A 96 5.14 -3.81 -2.80
N ALA A 97 4.02 -4.25 -3.37
CA ALA A 97 3.33 -5.45 -2.90
C ALA A 97 4.24 -6.68 -2.93
N SER A 98 5.15 -6.77 -3.90
CA SER A 98 6.13 -7.86 -3.99
C SER A 98 7.09 -7.86 -2.80
N GLU A 99 7.57 -6.69 -2.39
CA GLU A 99 8.44 -6.54 -1.22
C GLU A 99 7.70 -6.96 0.05
N THR A 100 6.45 -6.52 0.17
CA THR A 100 5.60 -6.85 1.32
C THR A 100 5.28 -8.34 1.36
N ALA A 101 5.01 -8.95 0.21
CA ALA A 101 4.76 -10.39 0.11
C ALA A 101 5.97 -11.20 0.57
N GLU A 102 7.17 -10.78 0.20
CA GLU A 102 8.41 -11.42 0.64
C GLU A 102 8.57 -11.33 2.16
N LYS A 103 8.31 -10.15 2.72
CA LYS A 103 8.36 -9.96 4.17
C LYS A 103 7.34 -10.85 4.88
N MET A 104 6.12 -10.91 4.38
CA MET A 104 5.09 -11.79 4.95
C MET A 104 5.53 -13.26 4.91
N SER A 105 6.12 -13.68 3.81
CA SER A 105 6.63 -15.05 3.67
C SER A 105 7.72 -15.33 4.71
N GLN A 106 8.66 -14.40 4.90
CA GLN A 106 9.72 -14.53 5.90
C GLN A 106 9.15 -14.58 7.33
N ASP A 107 8.05 -13.87 7.58
CA ASP A 107 7.39 -13.87 8.88
C ASP A 107 6.50 -15.09 9.10
N GLY A 108 6.39 -15.98 8.12
CA GLY A 108 5.62 -17.22 8.23
C GLY A 108 4.14 -17.10 7.89
N VAL A 109 3.73 -16.01 7.25
CA VAL A 109 2.33 -15.81 6.84
C VAL A 109 2.00 -16.77 5.70
N ARG A 110 0.93 -17.56 5.86
CA ARG A 110 0.45 -18.50 4.84
C ARG A 110 -0.93 -18.15 4.32
N LYS A 111 -1.78 -17.59 5.17
CA LYS A 111 -3.13 -17.16 4.80
C LYS A 111 -3.31 -15.71 5.17
N LEU A 112 -3.62 -14.89 4.20
CA LEU A 112 -3.85 -13.47 4.44
C LEU A 112 -5.25 -13.09 4.02
N SER A 113 -5.81 -12.11 4.71
CA SER A 113 -7.01 -11.40 4.30
C SER A 113 -6.57 -10.13 3.58
N LEU A 114 -7.19 -9.83 2.45
CA LEU A 114 -6.78 -8.73 1.59
C LEU A 114 -7.85 -7.63 1.58
N ILE A 115 -7.41 -6.41 1.88
CA ILE A 115 -8.23 -5.21 1.64
C ILE A 115 -7.60 -4.47 0.46
N HIS A 116 -8.33 -4.39 -0.62
CA HIS A 116 -7.90 -3.66 -1.83
C HIS A 116 -8.51 -2.27 -1.84
N ILE A 117 -7.65 -1.27 -1.91
CA ILE A 117 -8.07 0.13 -1.95
C ILE A 117 -7.75 0.72 -3.32
#